data_60dafb8b8d78cfbfcd27be857595ba9b
#
_entry.id   60dafb8b8d78cfbfcd27be857595ba9b
#
_cell.length_a   1.000
_cell.length_b   1.000
_cell.length_c   1.000
_cell.angle_alpha   90.00
_cell.angle_beta   90.00
_cell.angle_gamma   90.00
#
_symmetry.space_group_name_H-M   'P 1'
#
loop_
_entity.id
_entity.type
_entity.pdbx_description
1 polymer ?
#
loop_
_entity_poly.entity_id
_entity_poly.type
_entity_poly.pdbx_seq_one_letter_code
_entity_poly.pdbx_strand_id
1 'polypeptide(L)'
;MSRIETIKQAIMMDPQNKAYTERGIEPLFAAPKTARINIIGQAPGMKTEEAGIYWKDKSGDRLREWLGGDEDTFYNSGLFAVIPMDFYFPGHGKSGDLPPRKGFAEKWHPQLLKECPDIELTLLIGQYAQAYYLHEKVSGKVTERVQHFKNYLPTYFPLVHPSPRNQIWMAKNPWFEAEVVPELQSLVQKILHR
;
A
#
# COMPACT_ATOMS: atom_id res chain seq x y z
N MET A 1 -23.20 -8.86 -9.93
CA MET A 1 -21.79 -8.95 -9.49
C MET A 1 -21.11 -7.64 -9.87
N SER A 2 -20.46 -6.97 -8.92
CA SER A 2 -19.75 -5.73 -9.22
C SER A 2 -18.52 -5.99 -10.08
N ARG A 3 -17.99 -4.95 -10.75
CA ARG A 3 -16.76 -5.08 -11.56
C ARG A 3 -15.57 -5.52 -10.70
N ILE A 4 -15.46 -4.97 -9.48
CA ILE A 4 -14.41 -5.35 -8.51
C ILE A 4 -14.52 -6.84 -8.13
N GLU A 5 -15.74 -7.33 -7.91
CA GLU A 5 -15.94 -8.76 -7.63
C GLU A 5 -15.54 -9.64 -8.82
N THR A 6 -15.85 -9.22 -10.04
CA THR A 6 -15.41 -9.92 -11.25
C THR A 6 -13.88 -9.98 -11.34
N ILE A 7 -13.19 -8.88 -11.04
CA ILE A 7 -11.72 -8.84 -11.04
C ILE A 7 -11.17 -9.75 -9.92
N LYS A 8 -11.76 -9.70 -8.72
CA LYS A 8 -11.37 -10.58 -7.60
C LYS A 8 -11.47 -12.07 -8.00
N GLN A 9 -12.57 -12.47 -8.63
CA GLN A 9 -12.74 -13.85 -9.12
C GLN A 9 -11.68 -14.20 -10.18
N ALA A 10 -11.38 -13.29 -11.10
CA ALA A 10 -10.33 -13.49 -12.10
C ALA A 10 -8.94 -13.67 -11.46
N ILE A 11 -8.63 -12.91 -10.41
CA ILE A 11 -7.40 -13.08 -9.62
C ILE A 11 -7.36 -14.47 -8.99
N MET A 12 -8.43 -14.90 -8.34
CA MET A 12 -8.51 -16.21 -7.68
C MET A 12 -8.40 -17.38 -8.67
N MET A 13 -8.90 -17.23 -9.88
CA MET A 13 -8.84 -18.23 -10.95
C MET A 13 -7.51 -18.24 -11.73
N ASP A 14 -6.67 -17.22 -11.53
CA ASP A 14 -5.37 -17.17 -12.19
C ASP A 14 -4.49 -18.36 -11.75
N PRO A 15 -3.89 -19.11 -12.70
CA PRO A 15 -3.02 -20.25 -12.39
C PRO A 15 -1.88 -19.92 -11.42
N GLN A 16 -1.36 -18.68 -11.43
CA GLN A 16 -0.34 -18.22 -10.50
C GLN A 16 -0.83 -18.15 -9.05
N ASN A 17 -2.15 -18.07 -8.84
CA ASN A 17 -2.78 -17.96 -7.51
C ASN A 17 -3.45 -19.25 -7.05
N LYS A 18 -3.36 -20.31 -7.86
CA LYS A 18 -4.03 -21.61 -7.60
C LYS A 18 -3.73 -22.15 -6.19
N ALA A 19 -2.48 -22.13 -5.77
CA ALA A 19 -2.08 -22.65 -4.47
C ALA A 19 -2.71 -21.87 -3.28
N TYR A 20 -2.98 -20.59 -3.44
CA TYR A 20 -3.70 -19.80 -2.45
C TYR A 20 -5.18 -20.12 -2.45
N THR A 21 -5.79 -20.17 -3.62
CA THR A 21 -7.22 -20.47 -3.80
C THR A 21 -7.57 -21.86 -3.27
N GLU A 22 -6.75 -22.88 -3.52
CA GLU A 22 -6.93 -24.25 -3.00
C GLU A 22 -6.83 -24.31 -1.45
N ARG A 23 -6.12 -23.39 -0.83
CA ARG A 23 -6.03 -23.23 0.63
C ARG A 23 -7.13 -22.33 1.22
N GLY A 24 -8.05 -21.83 0.38
CA GLY A 24 -9.12 -20.93 0.81
C GLY A 24 -8.63 -19.51 1.12
N ILE A 25 -7.46 -19.11 0.61
CA ILE A 25 -6.89 -17.77 0.81
C ILE A 25 -7.37 -16.87 -0.32
N GLU A 26 -8.03 -15.79 0.04
CA GLU A 26 -8.48 -14.77 -0.89
C GLU A 26 -7.44 -13.65 -1.07
N PRO A 27 -7.44 -12.99 -2.26
CA PRO A 27 -6.57 -11.83 -2.48
C PRO A 27 -6.98 -10.67 -1.56
N LEU A 28 -5.99 -10.05 -0.93
CA LEU A 28 -6.20 -9.00 0.05
C LEU A 28 -5.95 -7.62 -0.56
N PHE A 29 -7.02 -6.94 -0.94
CA PHE A 29 -7.02 -5.57 -1.45
C PHE A 29 -8.35 -4.88 -1.19
N ALA A 30 -8.38 -3.56 -1.31
CA ALA A 30 -9.61 -2.77 -1.32
C ALA A 30 -9.54 -1.73 -2.45
N ALA A 31 -10.59 -1.67 -3.28
CA ALA A 31 -10.68 -0.74 -4.39
C ALA A 31 -12.11 -0.13 -4.47
N PRO A 32 -12.54 0.61 -3.45
CA PRO A 32 -13.85 1.26 -3.48
C PRO A 32 -13.87 2.35 -4.56
N LYS A 33 -14.97 2.45 -5.30
CA LYS A 33 -15.12 3.42 -6.38
C LYS A 33 -14.94 4.87 -5.92
N THR A 34 -15.28 5.13 -4.66
CA THR A 34 -15.18 6.45 -4.02
C THR A 34 -13.80 6.77 -3.46
N ALA A 35 -12.83 5.87 -3.64
CA ALA A 35 -11.47 6.08 -3.11
C ALA A 35 -10.84 7.32 -3.72
N ARG A 36 -10.22 8.12 -2.86
CA ARG A 36 -9.47 9.33 -3.23
C ARG A 36 -7.99 9.22 -2.89
N ILE A 37 -7.66 8.31 -1.99
CA ILE A 37 -6.28 8.01 -1.59
C ILE A 37 -6.03 6.52 -1.82
N ASN A 38 -4.97 6.18 -2.53
CA ASN A 38 -4.53 4.80 -2.72
C ASN A 38 -3.27 4.52 -1.91
N ILE A 39 -3.21 3.36 -1.28
CA ILE A 39 -2.07 2.92 -0.48
C ILE A 39 -1.46 1.68 -1.11
N ILE A 40 -0.22 1.78 -1.54
CA ILE A 40 0.52 0.69 -2.18
C ILE A 40 1.70 0.30 -1.31
N GLY A 41 1.58 -0.83 -0.62
CA GLY A 41 2.66 -1.51 0.09
C GLY A 41 3.23 -2.67 -0.71
N GLN A 42 4.11 -3.46 -0.09
CA GLN A 42 4.77 -4.59 -0.74
C GLN A 42 3.80 -5.76 -0.97
N ALA A 43 3.26 -6.32 0.08
CA ALA A 43 2.36 -7.46 0.10
C ALA A 43 1.82 -7.67 1.52
N PRO A 44 0.73 -8.42 1.72
CA PRO A 44 0.35 -8.86 3.05
C PRO A 44 1.47 -9.69 3.69
N GLY A 45 1.73 -9.47 4.98
CA GLY A 45 2.52 -10.40 5.77
C GLY A 45 1.69 -11.64 6.14
N MET A 46 2.34 -12.70 6.60
CA MET A 46 1.68 -13.96 6.95
C MET A 46 0.50 -13.75 7.93
N LYS A 47 0.71 -13.01 9.00
CA LYS A 47 -0.35 -12.73 10.00
C LYS A 47 -1.49 -11.90 9.43
N THR A 48 -1.19 -10.99 8.51
CA THR A 48 -2.19 -10.17 7.81
C THR A 48 -3.03 -11.02 6.88
N GLU A 49 -2.41 -11.95 6.15
CA GLU A 49 -3.11 -12.91 5.28
C GLU A 49 -4.01 -13.84 6.10
N GLU A 50 -3.51 -14.38 7.23
CA GLU A 50 -4.28 -15.21 8.15
C GLU A 50 -5.49 -14.47 8.74
N ALA A 51 -5.32 -13.20 9.11
CA ALA A 51 -6.40 -12.36 9.63
C ALA A 51 -7.40 -11.90 8.57
N GLY A 52 -7.00 -11.87 7.29
CA GLY A 52 -7.83 -11.40 6.19
C GLY A 52 -8.14 -9.90 6.21
N ILE A 53 -7.38 -9.11 6.96
CA ILE A 53 -7.58 -7.67 7.12
C ILE A 53 -6.24 -6.95 6.93
N TYR A 54 -6.12 -6.16 5.86
CA TYR A 54 -4.93 -5.38 5.57
C TYR A 54 -4.68 -4.30 6.64
N TRP A 55 -3.42 -4.07 6.97
CA TRP A 55 -2.98 -3.04 7.93
C TRP A 55 -3.62 -3.15 9.33
N LYS A 56 -4.03 -4.35 9.77
CA LYS A 56 -4.59 -4.61 11.09
C LYS A 56 -3.52 -5.12 12.07
N ASP A 57 -2.41 -4.41 12.13
CA ASP A 57 -1.26 -4.68 12.97
C ASP A 57 -0.62 -3.37 13.45
N LYS A 58 0.48 -3.47 14.20
CA LYS A 58 1.23 -2.28 14.68
C LYS A 58 1.76 -1.39 13.57
N SER A 59 2.05 -1.94 12.40
CA SER A 59 2.44 -1.14 11.22
C SER A 59 1.24 -0.33 10.71
N GLY A 60 0.06 -0.93 10.70
CA GLY A 60 -1.18 -0.25 10.33
C GLY A 60 -1.58 0.83 11.33
N ASP A 61 -1.39 0.59 12.63
CA ASP A 61 -1.63 1.61 13.66
C ASP A 61 -0.77 2.85 13.39
N ARG A 62 0.52 2.66 13.15
CA ARG A 62 1.45 3.75 12.81
C ARG A 62 1.12 4.41 11.47
N LEU A 63 0.70 3.65 10.47
CA LEU A 63 0.27 4.22 9.20
C LEU A 63 -0.92 5.17 9.41
N ARG A 64 -1.94 4.76 10.15
CA ARG A 64 -3.10 5.62 10.46
C ARG A 64 -2.69 6.87 11.24
N GLU A 65 -1.75 6.75 12.19
CA GLU A 65 -1.17 7.91 12.89
C GLU A 65 -0.51 8.88 11.90
N TRP A 66 0.31 8.39 10.97
CA TRP A 66 0.95 9.24 9.94
C TRP A 66 -0.07 9.88 8.99
N LEU A 67 -1.19 9.22 8.74
CA LEU A 67 -2.30 9.77 7.94
C LEU A 67 -3.12 10.82 8.70
N GLY A 68 -2.99 10.87 10.02
CA GLY A 68 -3.81 11.74 10.89
C GLY A 68 -5.27 11.34 10.95
N GLY A 69 -5.57 10.05 10.77
CA GLY A 69 -6.91 9.48 10.76
C GLY A 69 -7.08 8.32 11.75
N ASP A 70 -8.34 8.00 12.03
CA ASP A 70 -8.71 6.87 12.86
C ASP A 70 -8.99 5.59 12.05
N GLU A 71 -9.24 4.50 12.76
CA GLU A 71 -9.50 3.19 12.18
C GLU A 71 -10.82 3.17 11.40
N ASP A 72 -11.86 3.85 11.89
CA ASP A 72 -13.16 3.90 11.23
C ASP A 72 -13.08 4.62 9.89
N THR A 73 -12.45 5.78 9.86
CA THR A 73 -12.20 6.51 8.61
C THR A 73 -11.39 5.67 7.63
N PHE A 74 -10.36 4.97 8.10
CA PHE A 74 -9.50 4.15 7.24
C PHE A 74 -10.24 2.98 6.59
N TYR A 75 -11.04 2.23 7.36
CA TYR A 75 -11.70 1.01 6.86
C TYR A 75 -13.10 1.26 6.30
N ASN A 76 -13.85 2.21 6.83
CA ASN A 76 -15.29 2.32 6.60
C ASN A 76 -15.73 3.53 5.79
N SER A 77 -14.85 4.52 5.58
CA SER A 77 -15.23 5.73 4.80
C SER A 77 -15.42 5.47 3.30
N GLY A 78 -14.80 4.42 2.76
CA GLY A 78 -14.73 4.20 1.33
C GLY A 78 -13.78 5.16 0.58
N LEU A 79 -13.00 5.98 1.31
CA LEU A 79 -12.12 6.98 0.72
C LEU A 79 -10.68 6.46 0.49
N PHE A 80 -10.35 5.29 1.04
CA PHE A 80 -9.06 4.65 0.87
C PHE A 80 -9.15 3.40 0.00
N ALA A 81 -8.33 3.34 -1.03
CA ALA A 81 -7.98 2.11 -1.71
C ALA A 81 -6.70 1.54 -1.10
N VAL A 82 -6.58 0.24 -1.01
CA VAL A 82 -5.38 -0.48 -0.59
C VAL A 82 -5.08 -1.53 -1.64
N ILE A 83 -4.11 -1.25 -2.50
CA ILE A 83 -3.76 -2.09 -3.65
C ILE A 83 -2.27 -2.40 -3.58
N PRO A 84 -1.82 -3.36 -2.72
CA PRO A 84 -0.41 -3.68 -2.56
C PRO A 84 0.19 -4.27 -3.84
N MET A 85 1.52 -4.30 -3.95
CA MET A 85 2.23 -4.83 -5.12
C MET A 85 1.95 -6.32 -5.37
N ASP A 86 1.65 -7.10 -4.32
CA ASP A 86 1.09 -8.45 -4.39
C ASP A 86 -0.07 -8.54 -3.40
N PHE A 87 -1.14 -9.26 -3.74
CA PHE A 87 -2.34 -9.39 -2.90
C PHE A 87 -2.30 -10.59 -1.98
N TYR A 88 -1.24 -11.37 -2.04
CA TYR A 88 -1.01 -12.56 -1.24
C TYR A 88 0.34 -12.50 -0.55
N PHE A 89 0.48 -13.23 0.55
CA PHE A 89 1.78 -13.38 1.20
C PHE A 89 2.72 -14.21 0.32
N PRO A 90 3.83 -13.64 -0.18
CA PRO A 90 4.69 -14.33 -1.14
C PRO A 90 5.63 -15.36 -0.50
N GLY A 91 5.68 -15.42 0.83
CA GLY A 91 6.54 -16.33 1.59
C GLY A 91 7.67 -15.63 2.35
N HIS A 92 8.39 -16.39 3.16
CA HIS A 92 9.56 -15.90 3.90
C HIS A 92 10.84 -16.11 3.11
N GLY A 93 11.70 -15.10 3.11
CA GLY A 93 13.08 -15.17 2.63
C GLY A 93 14.08 -15.35 3.77
N LYS A 94 15.37 -15.24 3.48
CA LYS A 94 16.45 -15.34 4.46
C LYS A 94 16.42 -14.18 5.48
N SER A 95 15.96 -13.02 5.07
CA SER A 95 15.93 -11.81 5.91
C SER A 95 14.63 -11.01 5.70
N GLY A 96 13.50 -11.59 6.09
CA GLY A 96 12.18 -10.99 5.93
C GLY A 96 11.35 -11.66 4.84
N ASP A 97 10.25 -11.02 4.46
CA ASP A 97 9.34 -11.54 3.45
C ASP A 97 9.95 -11.46 2.05
N LEU A 98 9.56 -12.40 1.20
CA LEU A 98 9.96 -12.39 -0.20
C LEU A 98 9.43 -11.14 -0.92
N PRO A 99 10.09 -10.73 -2.02
CA PRO A 99 9.56 -9.65 -2.87
C PRO A 99 8.17 -9.98 -3.40
N PRO A 100 7.39 -8.96 -3.79
CA PRO A 100 6.15 -9.19 -4.55
C PRO A 100 6.48 -9.96 -5.83
N ARG A 101 5.56 -10.84 -6.23
CA ARG A 101 5.78 -11.68 -7.42
C ARG A 101 5.88 -10.81 -8.67
N LYS A 102 6.85 -11.14 -9.51
CA LYS A 102 7.11 -10.42 -10.76
C LYS A 102 5.90 -10.48 -11.69
N GLY A 103 5.54 -9.36 -12.31
CA GLY A 103 4.41 -9.28 -13.23
C GLY A 103 3.04 -9.19 -12.56
N PHE A 104 2.96 -9.33 -11.23
CA PHE A 104 1.67 -9.32 -10.53
C PHE A 104 1.00 -7.95 -10.58
N ALA A 105 1.70 -6.90 -10.21
CA ALA A 105 1.17 -5.55 -10.25
C ALA A 105 0.85 -5.10 -11.68
N GLU A 106 1.70 -5.40 -12.66
CA GLU A 106 1.47 -5.08 -14.08
C GLU A 106 0.17 -5.68 -14.60
N LYS A 107 -0.19 -6.87 -14.14
CA LYS A 107 -1.40 -7.56 -14.57
C LYS A 107 -2.66 -7.00 -13.91
N TRP A 108 -2.62 -6.73 -12.61
CA TRP A 108 -3.83 -6.51 -11.82
C TRP A 108 -4.09 -5.05 -11.44
N HIS A 109 -3.04 -4.25 -11.21
CA HIS A 109 -3.20 -2.85 -10.80
C HIS A 109 -3.98 -2.01 -11.82
N PRO A 110 -3.71 -2.06 -13.14
CA PRO A 110 -4.45 -1.24 -14.11
C PRO A 110 -5.95 -1.51 -14.10
N GLN A 111 -6.35 -2.78 -13.88
CA GLN A 111 -7.75 -3.17 -13.84
C GLN A 111 -8.47 -2.58 -12.61
N LEU A 112 -7.83 -2.63 -11.43
CA LEU A 112 -8.39 -2.11 -10.19
C LEU A 112 -8.38 -0.59 -10.14
N LEU A 113 -7.29 0.04 -10.58
CA LEU A 113 -7.18 1.51 -10.60
C LEU A 113 -8.20 2.16 -11.52
N LYS A 114 -8.58 1.49 -12.60
CA LYS A 114 -9.66 1.95 -13.49
C LYS A 114 -11.02 2.04 -12.78
N GLU A 115 -11.24 1.22 -11.76
CA GLU A 115 -12.48 1.24 -10.97
C GLU A 115 -12.47 2.30 -9.86
N CYS A 116 -11.32 2.96 -9.64
CA CYS A 116 -11.13 4.03 -8.65
C CYS A 116 -10.72 5.34 -9.33
N PRO A 117 -11.60 5.96 -10.15
CA PRO A 117 -11.23 7.09 -11.01
C PRO A 117 -10.92 8.39 -10.24
N ASP A 118 -11.37 8.48 -8.99
CA ASP A 118 -11.25 9.70 -8.18
C ASP A 118 -10.01 9.74 -7.28
N ILE A 119 -9.05 8.80 -7.48
CA ILE A 119 -7.80 8.81 -6.71
C ILE A 119 -7.00 10.08 -7.05
N GLU A 120 -6.74 10.89 -6.02
CA GLU A 120 -5.96 12.12 -6.10
C GLU A 120 -4.51 11.94 -5.63
N LEU A 121 -4.28 11.03 -4.70
CA LEU A 121 -2.98 10.79 -4.10
C LEU A 121 -2.72 9.29 -3.94
N THR A 122 -1.54 8.84 -4.34
CA THR A 122 -1.09 7.46 -4.13
C THR A 122 0.14 7.44 -3.21
N LEU A 123 0.03 6.76 -2.09
CA LEU A 123 1.11 6.55 -1.14
C LEU A 123 1.92 5.33 -1.57
N LEU A 124 3.22 5.51 -1.77
CA LEU A 124 4.16 4.46 -2.18
C LEU A 124 5.01 4.03 -0.99
N ILE A 125 4.63 2.93 -0.34
CA ILE A 125 5.27 2.45 0.89
C ILE A 125 6.37 1.44 0.56
N GLY A 126 7.61 1.83 0.77
CA GLY A 126 8.78 0.98 0.60
C GLY A 126 9.30 0.89 -0.83
N GLN A 127 10.38 0.13 -0.98
CA GLN A 127 11.20 0.14 -2.21
C GLN A 127 10.48 -0.41 -3.45
N TYR A 128 9.66 -1.44 -3.33
CA TYR A 128 9.05 -2.09 -4.50
C TYR A 128 7.95 -1.23 -5.12
N ALA A 129 7.07 -0.65 -4.31
CA ALA A 129 6.04 0.27 -4.78
C ALA A 129 6.67 1.52 -5.42
N GLN A 130 7.68 2.09 -4.78
CA GLN A 130 8.39 3.25 -5.31
C GLN A 130 9.11 2.95 -6.62
N ALA A 131 9.87 1.85 -6.69
CA ALA A 131 10.58 1.48 -7.92
C ALA A 131 9.63 1.28 -9.10
N TYR A 132 8.52 0.61 -8.88
CA TYR A 132 7.54 0.34 -9.91
C TYR A 132 6.85 1.61 -10.42
N TYR A 133 6.28 2.39 -9.53
CA TYR A 133 5.48 3.56 -9.90
C TYR A 133 6.32 4.79 -10.29
N LEU A 134 7.53 4.90 -9.76
CA LEU A 134 8.45 5.99 -10.12
C LEU A 134 9.39 5.61 -11.27
N HIS A 135 9.26 4.37 -11.80
CA HIS A 135 10.11 3.85 -12.88
C HIS A 135 11.62 3.90 -12.56
N GLU A 136 11.95 3.56 -11.31
CA GLU A 136 13.32 3.58 -10.81
C GLU A 136 13.80 2.18 -10.41
N LYS A 137 15.11 2.04 -10.13
CA LYS A 137 15.66 0.76 -9.64
C LYS A 137 15.19 0.43 -8.23
N VAL A 138 14.89 -0.84 -7.97
CA VAL A 138 14.50 -1.33 -6.62
C VAL A 138 15.57 -1.02 -5.58
N SER A 139 16.85 -1.20 -5.90
CA SER A 139 18.00 -0.85 -5.05
C SER A 139 18.15 0.66 -4.80
N GLY A 140 17.22 1.44 -5.27
CA GLY A 140 17.21 2.89 -5.08
C GLY A 140 16.89 3.27 -3.63
N LYS A 141 17.15 4.42 -3.34
CA LYS A 141 17.29 5.20 -2.14
C LYS A 141 15.93 5.60 -1.56
N VAL A 142 15.24 4.69 -0.87
CA VAL A 142 13.95 4.99 -0.21
C VAL A 142 14.07 6.26 0.66
N THR A 143 15.12 6.36 1.45
CA THR A 143 15.36 7.54 2.31
C THR A 143 15.43 8.83 1.50
N GLU A 144 16.14 8.84 0.38
CA GLU A 144 16.28 10.00 -0.48
C GLU A 144 14.95 10.39 -1.14
N ARG A 145 14.18 9.41 -1.62
CA ARG A 145 12.86 9.65 -2.19
C ARG A 145 11.89 10.25 -1.18
N VAL A 146 11.89 9.70 0.03
CA VAL A 146 11.05 10.20 1.14
C VAL A 146 11.46 11.61 1.53
N GLN A 147 12.75 11.90 1.59
CA GLN A 147 13.26 13.25 1.89
C GLN A 147 12.86 14.27 0.81
N HIS A 148 12.81 13.84 -0.45
CA HIS A 148 12.43 14.68 -1.59
C HIS A 148 10.99 14.42 -2.07
N PHE A 149 10.09 14.01 -1.19
CA PHE A 149 8.71 13.63 -1.53
C PHE A 149 7.97 14.67 -2.37
N LYS A 150 8.26 15.95 -2.19
CA LYS A 150 7.65 17.05 -2.95
C LYS A 150 7.87 16.96 -4.46
N ASN A 151 8.93 16.30 -4.91
CA ASN A 151 9.21 16.10 -6.33
C ASN A 151 8.20 15.16 -7.02
N TYR A 152 7.45 14.38 -6.25
CA TYR A 152 6.50 13.38 -6.76
C TYR A 152 5.04 13.81 -6.62
N LEU A 153 4.79 14.93 -5.93
CA LEU A 153 3.47 15.51 -5.78
C LEU A 153 2.97 16.14 -7.10
N PRO A 154 1.65 16.21 -7.31
CA PRO A 154 0.57 15.80 -6.40
C PRO A 154 0.21 14.32 -6.48
N THR A 155 0.77 13.55 -7.40
CA THR A 155 0.33 12.19 -7.74
C THR A 155 0.80 11.15 -6.73
N TYR A 156 2.09 11.20 -6.34
CA TYR A 156 2.72 10.20 -5.49
C TYR A 156 3.30 10.80 -4.22
N PHE A 157 3.23 10.03 -3.13
CA PHE A 157 3.88 10.35 -1.88
C PHE A 157 4.68 9.12 -1.40
N PRO A 158 6.01 9.11 -1.58
CA PRO A 158 6.84 8.01 -1.11
C PRO A 158 6.99 8.02 0.41
N LEU A 159 6.86 6.85 1.03
CA LEU A 159 7.00 6.63 2.46
C LEU A 159 7.92 5.45 2.75
N VAL A 160 8.57 5.47 3.91
CA VAL A 160 9.18 4.26 4.48
C VAL A 160 8.07 3.34 5.01
N HIS A 161 8.39 2.05 5.18
CA HIS A 161 7.45 1.13 5.79
C HIS A 161 7.21 1.49 7.26
N PRO A 162 5.96 1.57 7.73
CA PRO A 162 5.61 1.97 9.11
C PRO A 162 5.87 0.87 10.16
N SER A 163 6.75 -0.08 9.85
CA SER A 163 7.11 -1.15 10.76
C SER A 163 7.76 -0.62 12.05
N PRO A 164 7.44 -1.21 13.22
CA PRO A 164 8.17 -0.96 14.45
C PRO A 164 9.68 -1.19 14.33
N ARG A 165 10.12 -2.03 13.38
CA ARG A 165 11.55 -2.28 13.11
C ARG A 165 12.30 -1.05 12.56
N ASN A 166 11.59 -0.05 12.03
CA ASN A 166 12.16 1.17 11.49
C ASN A 166 12.44 2.26 12.56
N GLN A 167 12.36 1.94 13.84
CA GLN A 167 12.68 2.86 14.93
C GLN A 167 14.08 3.48 14.81
N ILE A 168 15.08 2.64 14.48
CA ILE A 168 16.47 3.10 14.32
C ILE A 168 16.58 4.06 13.13
N TRP A 169 15.90 3.76 12.03
CA TRP A 169 15.87 4.64 10.88
C TRP A 169 15.21 5.98 11.22
N MET A 170 14.10 5.97 11.93
CA MET A 170 13.39 7.19 12.36
C MET A 170 14.24 8.05 13.30
N ALA A 171 14.94 7.42 14.24
CA ALA A 171 15.85 8.14 15.13
C ALA A 171 17.02 8.81 14.38
N LYS A 172 17.48 8.21 13.28
CA LYS A 172 18.53 8.79 12.41
C LYS A 172 18.01 9.83 11.42
N ASN A 173 16.71 9.90 11.22
CA ASN A 173 16.05 10.78 10.25
C ASN A 173 14.92 11.59 10.91
N PRO A 174 15.22 12.45 11.92
CA PRO A 174 14.20 13.17 12.68
C PRO A 174 13.36 14.13 11.82
N TRP A 175 13.85 14.54 10.66
CA TRP A 175 13.12 15.32 9.67
C TRP A 175 11.86 14.61 9.17
N PHE A 176 11.81 13.28 9.23
CA PHE A 176 10.64 12.53 8.77
C PHE A 176 9.40 12.86 9.59
N GLU A 177 9.48 12.78 10.92
CA GLU A 177 8.36 13.12 11.81
C GLU A 177 8.13 14.63 11.90
N ALA A 178 9.20 15.44 11.76
CA ALA A 178 9.10 16.89 11.87
C ALA A 178 8.55 17.57 10.61
N GLU A 179 8.77 17.02 9.42
CA GLU A 179 8.46 17.68 8.15
C GLU A 179 7.54 16.82 7.26
N VAL A 180 7.87 15.52 7.07
CA VAL A 180 7.15 14.67 6.11
C VAL A 180 5.77 14.28 6.63
N VAL A 181 5.67 13.84 7.87
CA VAL A 181 4.39 13.42 8.47
C VAL A 181 3.38 14.57 8.55
N PRO A 182 3.73 15.78 9.03
CA PRO A 182 2.78 16.90 9.03
C PRO A 182 2.28 17.29 7.63
N GLU A 183 3.15 17.25 6.63
CA GLU A 183 2.75 17.53 5.24
C GLU A 183 1.80 16.46 4.70
N LEU A 184 2.08 15.18 4.98
CA LEU A 184 1.20 14.07 4.63
C LEU A 184 -0.17 14.24 5.28
N GLN A 185 -0.23 14.52 6.58
CA GLN A 185 -1.48 14.74 7.30
C GLN A 185 -2.28 15.90 6.70
N SER A 186 -1.61 17.01 6.39
CA SER A 186 -2.25 18.16 5.74
C SER A 186 -2.87 17.81 4.39
N LEU A 187 -2.14 17.08 3.55
CA LEU A 187 -2.64 16.64 2.24
C LEU A 187 -3.82 15.68 2.38
N VAL A 188 -3.71 14.69 3.26
CA VAL A 188 -4.77 13.71 3.52
C VAL A 188 -6.04 14.43 3.99
N GLN A 189 -5.94 15.32 4.98
CA GLN A 189 -7.11 16.08 5.48
C GLN A 189 -7.76 16.92 4.37
N LYS A 190 -6.98 17.59 3.54
CA LYS A 190 -7.52 18.36 2.39
C LYS A 190 -8.27 17.48 1.40
N ILE A 191 -7.80 16.26 1.16
CA ILE A 191 -8.45 15.31 0.24
C ILE A 191 -9.73 14.74 0.85
N LEU A 192 -9.69 14.34 2.13
CA LEU A 192 -10.84 13.72 2.79
C LEU A 192 -12.02 14.67 3.02
N HIS A 193 -11.77 15.98 3.11
CA HIS A 193 -12.78 17.00 3.42
C HIS A 193 -13.21 17.84 2.21
N ARG A 194 -12.88 17.43 1.00
CA ARG A 194 -13.42 17.99 -0.25
C ARG A 194 -14.69 17.26 -0.65
#